data_d07d67fbb01191f2716e09045503fbeb
#
_entry.id   d07d67fbb01191f2716e09045503fbeb
#
_cell.length_a   1.000
_cell.length_b   1.000
_cell.length_c   1.000
_cell.angle_alpha   90.00
_cell.angle_beta   90.00
_cell.angle_gamma   90.00
#
_symmetry.space_group_name_H-M   'P 1'
#
loop_
_entity.id
_entity.type
_entity.pdbx_description
1 polymer ?
#
loop_
_entity_poly.entity_id
_entity_poly.type
_entity_poly.pdbx_seq_one_letter_code
_entity_poly.pdbx_strand_id
1 'polypeptide(L)'
;MSIKSDKWIKDMSINHEMIKPFSEGQVRLDDSGNKLISYGVSSYGYDVRCSNEFKVFTNIHSAVVDPKSFDEKSFVDINSDVCIIPPNSFALARTIEYFKIPRNVLTVCLGKSTYARCGIIVNVTPLEPEWEGHVTLAVSYT
;
A
#
# COMPACT_ATOMS: atom_id res chain seq x y z
N MET A 1 25.02 6.51 0.11
CA MET A 1 23.57 6.17 0.16
C MET A 1 22.83 7.19 -0.69
N SER A 2 21.92 6.77 -1.59
CA SER A 2 21.21 7.68 -2.49
C SER A 2 19.78 7.20 -2.73
N ILE A 3 18.87 8.15 -2.94
CA ILE A 3 17.51 7.87 -3.42
C ILE A 3 17.62 7.40 -4.87
N LYS A 4 16.88 6.35 -5.21
CA LYS A 4 16.90 5.76 -6.55
C LYS A 4 15.96 6.51 -7.50
N SER A 5 16.42 6.78 -8.73
CA SER A 5 15.63 7.46 -9.74
C SER A 5 14.64 6.53 -10.44
N ASP A 6 13.73 7.11 -11.21
CA ASP A 6 12.79 6.39 -12.09
C ASP A 6 13.50 5.42 -13.04
N LYS A 7 14.64 5.80 -13.62
CA LYS A 7 15.44 4.94 -14.52
C LYS A 7 15.88 3.67 -13.82
N TRP A 8 16.37 3.79 -12.58
CA TRP A 8 16.78 2.65 -11.79
C TRP A 8 15.58 1.77 -11.40
N ILE A 9 14.44 2.39 -10.99
CA ILE A 9 13.22 1.68 -10.62
C ILE A 9 12.67 0.89 -11.82
N LYS A 10 12.68 1.50 -13.02
CA LYS A 10 12.27 0.84 -14.26
C LYS A 10 13.16 -0.36 -14.59
N ASP A 11 14.48 -0.17 -14.57
CA ASP A 11 15.43 -1.26 -14.84
C ASP A 11 15.22 -2.44 -13.88
N MET A 12 15.14 -2.18 -12.59
CA MET A 12 14.94 -3.21 -11.58
C MET A 12 13.57 -3.90 -11.69
N SER A 13 12.52 -3.18 -12.09
CA SER A 13 11.19 -3.78 -12.22
C SER A 13 11.03 -4.58 -13.51
N ILE A 14 11.57 -4.10 -14.63
CA ILE A 14 11.47 -4.78 -15.92
C ILE A 14 12.40 -6.00 -15.99
N ASN A 15 13.67 -5.85 -15.60
CA ASN A 15 14.69 -6.87 -15.77
C ASN A 15 14.84 -7.81 -14.55
N HIS A 16 14.38 -7.41 -13.36
CA HIS A 16 14.52 -8.16 -12.11
C HIS A 16 13.22 -8.36 -11.34
N GLU A 17 12.07 -8.01 -11.93
CA GLU A 17 10.72 -8.18 -11.36
C GLU A 17 10.56 -7.58 -9.95
N MET A 18 11.24 -6.45 -9.67
CA MET A 18 11.19 -5.82 -8.35
C MET A 18 9.77 -5.38 -7.95
N ILE A 19 8.97 -4.92 -8.91
CA ILE A 19 7.56 -4.53 -8.73
C ILE A 19 6.73 -5.20 -9.81
N LYS A 20 5.65 -5.92 -9.45
CA LYS A 20 4.79 -6.63 -10.40
C LYS A 20 3.32 -6.62 -9.95
N PRO A 21 2.34 -6.21 -10.79
CA PRO A 21 2.52 -5.61 -12.12
C PRO A 21 3.19 -4.23 -12.02
N PHE A 22 3.92 -3.85 -13.06
CA PHE A 22 4.68 -2.62 -13.11
C PHE A 22 4.10 -1.64 -14.15
N SER A 23 3.96 -0.38 -13.77
CA SER A 23 3.54 0.71 -14.65
C SER A 23 4.70 1.68 -14.85
N GLU A 24 5.20 1.80 -16.10
CA GLU A 24 6.41 2.56 -16.43
C GLU A 24 6.26 4.08 -16.33
N GLY A 25 5.05 4.56 -16.10
CA GLY A 25 4.72 5.97 -15.94
C GLY A 25 3.53 6.17 -15.03
N GLN A 26 3.22 7.44 -14.76
CA GLN A 26 2.06 7.82 -13.97
C GLN A 26 0.77 7.66 -14.78
N VAL A 27 -0.10 6.74 -14.37
CA VAL A 27 -1.45 6.57 -14.90
C VAL A 27 -2.40 7.45 -14.10
N ARG A 28 -3.15 8.32 -14.78
CA ARG A 28 -4.05 9.33 -14.17
C ARG A 28 -5.48 9.26 -14.68
N LEU A 29 -5.71 8.50 -15.73
CA LEU A 29 -7.02 8.32 -16.35
C LEU A 29 -7.26 6.83 -16.56
N ASP A 30 -8.51 6.40 -16.46
CA ASP A 30 -8.93 5.06 -16.87
C ASP A 30 -9.10 4.99 -18.40
N ASP A 31 -9.43 3.79 -18.92
CA ASP A 31 -9.65 3.55 -20.36
C ASP A 31 -10.83 4.36 -20.93
N SER A 32 -11.72 4.85 -20.07
CA SER A 32 -12.87 5.70 -20.41
C SER A 32 -12.58 7.20 -20.31
N GLY A 33 -11.35 7.58 -19.87
CA GLY A 33 -10.93 8.96 -19.70
C GLY A 33 -11.34 9.60 -18.37
N ASN A 34 -11.85 8.84 -17.40
CA ASN A 34 -12.16 9.33 -16.06
C ASN A 34 -10.89 9.50 -15.24
N LYS A 35 -10.89 10.50 -14.34
CA LYS A 35 -9.77 10.74 -13.43
C LYS A 35 -9.61 9.62 -12.42
N LEU A 36 -8.37 9.12 -12.30
CA LEU A 36 -7.94 8.20 -11.26
C LEU A 36 -7.03 8.88 -10.24
N ILE A 37 -6.97 8.32 -9.03
CA ILE A 37 -5.84 8.55 -8.13
C ILE A 37 -4.61 7.94 -8.81
N SER A 38 -3.64 8.76 -9.17
CA SER A 38 -2.50 8.33 -9.98
C SER A 38 -1.69 7.20 -9.34
N TYR A 39 -1.25 6.26 -10.16
CA TYR A 39 -0.37 5.17 -9.78
C TYR A 39 0.73 4.96 -10.81
N GLY A 40 1.74 4.16 -10.46
CA GLY A 40 2.88 3.89 -11.33
C GLY A 40 4.14 4.67 -10.95
N VAL A 41 5.18 4.57 -11.78
CA VAL A 41 6.48 5.16 -11.49
C VAL A 41 6.42 6.69 -11.52
N SER A 42 7.01 7.31 -10.51
CA SER A 42 7.28 8.75 -10.42
C SER A 42 8.78 9.00 -10.56
N SER A 43 9.23 10.24 -10.42
CA SER A 43 10.66 10.60 -10.61
C SER A 43 11.61 9.87 -9.65
N TYR A 44 11.17 9.59 -8.42
CA TYR A 44 11.98 8.96 -7.37
C TYR A 44 11.21 7.94 -6.52
N GLY A 45 10.16 7.36 -7.07
CA GLY A 45 9.35 6.40 -6.35
C GLY A 45 8.30 5.73 -7.22
N TYR A 46 7.41 5.00 -6.59
CA TYR A 46 6.32 4.29 -7.22
C TYR A 46 5.04 4.46 -6.40
N ASP A 47 3.99 4.96 -7.03
CA ASP A 47 2.67 5.05 -6.41
C ASP A 47 1.93 3.72 -6.55
N VAL A 48 1.64 3.08 -5.43
CA VAL A 48 0.98 1.77 -5.37
C VAL A 48 -0.54 1.88 -5.43
N ARG A 49 -1.21 0.77 -5.74
CA ARG A 49 -2.66 0.62 -5.72
C ARG A 49 -3.09 -0.31 -4.60
N CYS A 50 -4.26 -0.04 -4.02
CA CYS A 50 -4.93 -1.01 -3.16
C CYS A 50 -5.66 -2.05 -4.01
N SER A 51 -5.63 -3.30 -3.58
CA SER A 51 -6.54 -4.35 -4.06
C SER A 51 -7.94 -4.15 -3.48
N ASN A 52 -8.88 -4.99 -3.87
CA ASN A 52 -10.23 -5.02 -3.31
C ASN A 52 -10.36 -5.86 -2.03
N GLU A 53 -9.24 -6.33 -1.49
CA GLU A 53 -9.17 -7.12 -0.26
C GLU A 53 -8.81 -6.23 0.93
N PHE A 54 -9.70 -6.14 1.91
CA PHE A 54 -9.51 -5.34 3.11
C PHE A 54 -9.84 -6.15 4.36
N LYS A 55 -9.20 -5.79 5.46
CA LYS A 55 -9.56 -6.27 6.81
C LYS A 55 -9.91 -5.05 7.65
N VAL A 56 -11.18 -4.91 8.04
CA VAL A 56 -11.63 -3.79 8.87
C VAL A 56 -11.60 -4.20 10.33
N PHE A 57 -10.92 -3.40 11.16
CA PHE A 57 -10.81 -3.65 12.59
C PHE A 57 -12.16 -3.46 13.29
N THR A 58 -12.47 -4.38 14.21
CA THR A 58 -13.62 -4.31 15.09
C THR A 58 -13.21 -4.70 16.52
N ASN A 59 -13.72 -4.01 17.50
CA ASN A 59 -13.49 -4.30 18.92
C ASN A 59 -14.64 -5.09 19.59
N ILE A 60 -15.53 -5.67 18.79
CA ILE A 60 -16.73 -6.38 19.29
C ILE A 60 -16.34 -7.63 20.10
N HIS A 61 -15.24 -8.27 19.73
CA HIS A 61 -14.81 -9.54 20.33
C HIS A 61 -13.70 -9.42 21.36
N SER A 62 -13.04 -8.27 21.48
CA SER A 62 -11.95 -8.06 22.43
C SER A 62 -11.88 -6.61 22.88
N ALA A 63 -11.83 -6.39 24.19
CA ALA A 63 -11.63 -5.07 24.79
C ALA A 63 -10.14 -4.65 24.81
N VAL A 64 -9.23 -5.57 24.53
CA VAL A 64 -7.78 -5.37 24.60
C VAL A 64 -7.13 -5.82 23.29
N VAL A 65 -6.26 -4.98 22.75
CA VAL A 65 -5.39 -5.34 21.62
C VAL A 65 -4.00 -5.64 22.17
N ASP A 66 -3.60 -6.92 22.15
CA ASP A 66 -2.25 -7.35 22.53
C ASP A 66 -1.44 -7.73 21.29
N PRO A 67 -0.38 -6.98 20.95
CA PRO A 67 0.45 -7.29 19.77
C PRO A 67 1.15 -8.66 19.85
N LYS A 68 1.32 -9.22 21.05
CA LYS A 68 1.94 -10.53 21.26
C LYS A 68 0.94 -11.69 21.15
N SER A 69 -0.35 -11.40 21.25
CA SER A 69 -1.44 -12.38 21.20
C SER A 69 -2.63 -11.76 20.50
N PHE A 70 -2.43 -11.42 19.22
CA PHE A 70 -3.46 -10.73 18.45
C PHE A 70 -4.58 -11.69 18.06
N ASP A 71 -5.85 -11.31 18.36
CA ASP A 71 -7.02 -12.09 17.99
C ASP A 71 -7.47 -11.72 16.55
N GLU A 72 -7.35 -12.68 15.63
CA GLU A 72 -7.79 -12.50 14.22
C GLU A 72 -9.29 -12.20 14.10
N LYS A 73 -10.12 -12.59 15.10
CA LYS A 73 -11.55 -12.22 15.17
C LYS A 73 -11.78 -10.72 15.34
N SER A 74 -10.72 -9.95 15.64
CA SER A 74 -10.78 -8.50 15.68
C SER A 74 -10.83 -7.86 14.28
N PHE A 75 -10.82 -8.65 13.21
CA PHE A 75 -11.00 -8.16 11.85
C PHE A 75 -12.19 -8.78 11.15
N VAL A 76 -12.83 -7.98 10.31
CA VAL A 76 -13.83 -8.41 9.34
C VAL A 76 -13.21 -8.32 7.94
N ASP A 77 -13.19 -9.44 7.22
CA ASP A 77 -12.73 -9.48 5.83
C ASP A 77 -13.77 -8.87 4.90
N ILE A 78 -13.33 -7.94 4.06
CA ILE A 78 -14.16 -7.26 3.05
C ILE A 78 -13.49 -7.43 1.69
N ASN A 79 -14.27 -7.89 0.70
CA ASN A 79 -13.87 -7.92 -0.70
C ASN A 79 -14.81 -7.00 -1.48
N SER A 80 -14.34 -5.82 -1.82
CA SER A 80 -15.15 -4.78 -2.48
C SER A 80 -14.26 -3.70 -3.11
N ASP A 81 -14.76 -3.04 -4.14
CA ASP A 81 -14.09 -1.88 -4.76
C ASP A 81 -14.09 -0.64 -3.86
N VAL A 82 -14.91 -0.64 -2.80
CA VAL A 82 -15.00 0.43 -1.82
C VAL A 82 -14.87 -0.14 -0.42
N CYS A 83 -13.97 0.44 0.39
CA CYS A 83 -13.84 0.12 1.80
C CYS A 83 -14.38 1.28 2.65
N ILE A 84 -15.38 0.99 3.49
CA ILE A 84 -15.91 1.94 4.48
C ILE A 84 -15.21 1.66 5.81
N ILE A 85 -14.48 2.65 6.31
CA ILE A 85 -13.81 2.58 7.62
C ILE A 85 -14.74 3.22 8.66
N PRO A 86 -15.23 2.45 9.66
CA PRO A 86 -16.07 3.00 10.72
C PRO A 86 -15.32 4.02 11.58
N PRO A 87 -16.03 4.93 12.28
CA PRO A 87 -15.42 5.82 13.26
C PRO A 87 -14.63 5.05 14.34
N ASN A 88 -13.50 5.59 14.75
CA ASN A 88 -12.60 4.98 15.75
C ASN A 88 -12.09 3.58 15.36
N SER A 89 -11.97 3.30 14.06
CA SER A 89 -11.47 2.05 13.52
C SER A 89 -10.36 2.32 12.49
N PHE A 90 -9.80 1.25 11.96
CA PHE A 90 -8.86 1.29 10.84
C PHE A 90 -9.07 0.06 9.96
N ALA A 91 -8.52 0.13 8.75
CA ALA A 91 -8.53 -0.98 7.83
C ALA A 91 -7.09 -1.36 7.45
N LEU A 92 -6.87 -2.65 7.26
CA LEU A 92 -5.68 -3.15 6.59
C LEU A 92 -6.04 -3.36 5.13
N ALA A 93 -5.38 -2.61 4.25
CA ALA A 93 -5.45 -2.80 2.81
C ALA A 93 -4.23 -3.56 2.33
N ARG A 94 -4.33 -4.16 1.15
CA ARG A 94 -3.25 -4.88 0.50
C ARG A 94 -2.93 -4.23 -0.83
N THR A 95 -1.66 -4.15 -1.20
CA THR A 95 -1.28 -3.67 -2.54
C THR A 95 -1.63 -4.67 -3.62
N ILE A 96 -2.02 -4.16 -4.81
CA ILE A 96 -2.08 -4.97 -6.04
C ILE A 96 -0.68 -5.43 -6.40
N GLU A 97 0.28 -4.52 -6.29
CA GLU A 97 1.67 -4.79 -6.61
C GLU A 97 2.29 -5.76 -5.62
N TYR A 98 3.03 -6.72 -6.17
CA TYR A 98 3.93 -7.61 -5.45
C TYR A 98 5.33 -7.04 -5.55
N PHE A 99 6.06 -7.03 -4.44
CA PHE A 99 7.40 -6.46 -4.31
C PHE A 99 8.43 -7.55 -4.05
N LYS A 100 9.60 -7.38 -4.65
CA LYS A 100 10.79 -8.16 -4.39
C LYS A 100 11.96 -7.20 -4.18
N ILE A 101 12.21 -6.86 -2.93
CA ILE A 101 13.18 -5.82 -2.57
C ILE A 101 14.60 -6.35 -2.70
N PRO A 102 15.48 -5.68 -3.49
CA PRO A 102 16.87 -6.12 -3.61
C PRO A 102 17.63 -5.99 -2.29
N ARG A 103 18.66 -6.84 -2.12
CA ARG A 103 19.48 -6.88 -0.90
C ARG A 103 20.15 -5.55 -0.53
N ASN A 104 20.40 -4.69 -1.48
CA ASN A 104 21.09 -3.41 -1.28
C ASN A 104 20.16 -2.20 -1.23
N VAL A 105 18.87 -2.44 -1.00
CA VAL A 105 17.82 -1.41 -0.96
C VAL A 105 16.94 -1.57 0.26
N LEU A 106 16.67 -0.47 0.94
CA LEU A 106 15.58 -0.31 1.89
C LEU A 106 14.51 0.55 1.21
N THR A 107 13.25 0.15 1.31
CA THR A 107 12.14 0.92 0.75
C THR A 107 11.29 1.50 1.87
N VAL A 108 10.97 2.78 1.76
CA VAL A 108 10.05 3.47 2.68
C VAL A 108 8.75 3.73 1.94
N CYS A 109 7.63 3.31 2.52
CA CYS A 109 6.29 3.58 2.01
C CYS A 109 5.65 4.71 2.82
N LEU A 110 5.08 5.69 2.13
CA LEU A 110 4.45 6.87 2.72
C LEU A 110 3.04 7.06 2.16
N GLY A 111 2.21 7.79 2.91
CA GLY A 111 0.91 8.21 2.42
C GLY A 111 1.01 9.18 1.25
N LYS A 112 0.04 9.12 0.34
CA LYS A 112 -0.07 10.03 -0.80
C LYS A 112 -0.77 11.32 -0.39
N SER A 113 -0.27 12.47 -0.88
CA SER A 113 -0.82 13.80 -0.54
C SER A 113 -2.32 13.93 -0.87
N THR A 114 -2.81 13.28 -1.90
CA THR A 114 -4.23 13.26 -2.26
C THR A 114 -5.09 12.68 -1.13
N TYR A 115 -4.67 11.59 -0.52
CA TYR A 115 -5.36 10.96 0.62
C TYR A 115 -5.15 11.76 1.91
N ALA A 116 -3.94 12.26 2.14
CA ALA A 116 -3.63 13.05 3.33
C ALA A 116 -4.51 14.30 3.45
N ARG A 117 -4.79 14.97 2.32
CA ARG A 117 -5.71 16.14 2.29
C ARG A 117 -7.15 15.79 2.61
N CYS A 118 -7.54 14.54 2.54
CA CYS A 118 -8.86 14.05 2.93
C CYS A 118 -8.88 13.52 4.37
N GLY A 119 -7.81 13.70 5.16
CA GLY A 119 -7.71 13.17 6.52
C GLY A 119 -7.39 11.67 6.57
N ILE A 120 -7.00 11.06 5.46
CA ILE A 120 -6.65 9.64 5.40
C ILE A 120 -5.17 9.47 5.75
N ILE A 121 -4.89 8.68 6.77
CA ILE A 121 -3.55 8.35 7.24
C ILE A 121 -3.21 6.94 6.79
N VAL A 122 -2.03 6.79 6.21
CA VAL A 122 -1.48 5.48 5.84
C VAL A 122 -0.22 5.23 6.64
N ASN A 123 -0.22 4.15 7.42
CA ASN A 123 0.92 3.72 8.20
C ASN A 123 1.46 2.42 7.62
N VAL A 124 2.75 2.41 7.29
CA VAL A 124 3.47 1.25 6.74
C VAL A 124 4.86 1.20 7.34
N THR A 125 5.31 0.01 7.71
CA THR A 125 6.70 -0.20 8.12
C THR A 125 7.63 -0.22 6.89
N PRO A 126 8.93 0.06 7.03
CA PRO A 126 9.89 -0.09 5.94
C PRO A 126 9.87 -1.50 5.35
N LEU A 127 10.08 -1.60 4.04
CA LEU A 127 10.29 -2.88 3.36
C LEU A 127 11.78 -3.17 3.40
N GLU A 128 12.15 -4.16 4.20
CA GLU A 128 13.54 -4.52 4.43
C GLU A 128 14.20 -5.13 3.19
N PRO A 129 15.55 -5.05 3.07
CA PRO A 129 16.28 -5.78 2.06
C PRO A 129 15.90 -7.28 2.02
N GLU A 130 15.74 -7.82 0.82
CA GLU A 130 15.33 -9.21 0.55
C GLU A 130 13.90 -9.56 0.98
N TRP A 131 13.12 -8.60 1.49
CA TRP A 131 11.70 -8.82 1.73
C TRP A 131 10.94 -8.97 0.41
N GLU A 132 9.98 -9.89 0.40
CA GLU A 132 9.16 -10.20 -0.76
C GLU A 132 7.69 -10.39 -0.35
N GLY A 133 6.78 -9.77 -1.08
CA GLY A 133 5.34 -9.89 -0.79
C GLY A 133 4.50 -8.71 -1.29
N HIS A 134 3.20 -8.77 -1.00
CA HIS A 134 2.30 -7.63 -1.11
C HIS A 134 2.39 -6.79 0.16
N VAL A 135 2.39 -5.49 0.01
CA VAL A 135 2.48 -4.58 1.17
C VAL A 135 1.12 -4.46 1.84
N THR A 136 1.11 -4.60 3.17
CA THR A 136 -0.05 -4.28 4.00
C THR A 136 -0.01 -2.80 4.36
N LEU A 137 -1.09 -2.09 4.07
CA LEU A 137 -1.28 -0.67 4.34
C LEU A 137 -2.28 -0.53 5.48
N ALA A 138 -1.85 -0.04 6.64
CA ALA A 138 -2.79 0.30 7.72
C ALA A 138 -3.37 1.70 7.44
N VAL A 139 -4.66 1.75 7.18
CA VAL A 139 -5.37 2.97 6.76
C VAL A 139 -6.37 3.38 7.82
N SER A 140 -6.30 4.64 8.26
CA SER A 140 -7.26 5.23 9.19
C SER A 140 -7.74 6.58 8.68
N TYR A 141 -8.87 7.02 9.20
CA TYR A 141 -9.45 8.33 8.96
C TYR A 141 -9.60 9.07 10.30
N THR A 142 -9.17 10.30 10.37
CA THR A 142 -9.29 11.16 11.56
C THR A 142 -10.47 12.12 11.46
#